data_5ae1fa2bdd0850a1448fb6741cfbcaed
#
_entry.id   5ae1fa2bdd0850a1448fb6741cfbcaed
#
_cell.length_a   1.000
_cell.length_b   1.000
_cell.length_c   1.000
_cell.angle_alpha   90.00
_cell.angle_beta   90.00
_cell.angle_gamma   90.00
#
_symmetry.space_group_name_H-M   'P 1'
#
loop_
_entity.id
_entity.type
_entity.pdbx_description
1 polymer ?
#
loop_
_entity_poly.entity_id
_entity_poly.type
_entity_poly.pdbx_seq_one_letter_code
_entity_poly.pdbx_strand_id
1 'polypeptide(L)'
;LLVGGLFVFLSAAALGLSRGARTGNNTRTPRDLRMAFAGLVVTAALGFSLVLVLTRGLALPVPLPTVVNLHAGWGWMGWAAVLLAAASWVVVPMFQITAAYPQRFTTLWAPAVTATLVLWTLAEYFAVDTARFIAIIALGLLGAGYAGTTLYLQAHSRRSKADTPFLAFREAMYAALAGVLVLVISLWSDAVWWPILAGVLI
;
A
#
# COMPACT_ATOMS: atom_id res chain seq x y z
N LEU A 1 24.17 -11.37 3.15
CA LEU A 1 24.35 -10.18 2.29
C LEU A 1 23.04 -9.40 2.15
N LEU A 2 21.90 -10.00 1.77
CA LEU A 2 20.62 -9.33 1.56
C LEU A 2 20.11 -8.60 2.81
N VAL A 3 20.14 -9.22 3.99
CA VAL A 3 19.70 -8.63 5.26
C VAL A 3 20.56 -7.42 5.62
N GLY A 4 21.88 -7.50 5.44
CA GLY A 4 22.78 -6.37 5.66
C GLY A 4 22.53 -5.21 4.71
N GLY A 5 22.31 -5.49 3.41
CA GLY A 5 21.94 -4.48 2.43
C GLY A 5 20.61 -3.78 2.74
N LEU A 6 19.60 -4.53 3.16
CA LEU A 6 18.31 -3.99 3.59
C LEU A 6 18.46 -3.09 4.82
N PHE A 7 19.25 -3.49 5.80
CA PHE A 7 19.51 -2.68 7.00
C PHE A 7 20.21 -1.37 6.67
N VAL A 8 21.23 -1.39 5.80
CA VAL A 8 21.92 -0.18 5.32
C VAL A 8 20.94 0.74 4.57
N PHE A 9 20.12 0.18 3.68
CA PHE A 9 19.11 0.94 2.94
C PHE A 9 18.08 1.60 3.88
N LEU A 10 17.54 0.83 4.83
CA LEU A 10 16.56 1.35 5.80
C LEU A 10 17.17 2.48 6.66
N SER A 11 18.42 2.32 7.10
CA SER A 11 19.12 3.32 7.88
C SER A 11 19.37 4.60 7.10
N ALA A 12 19.85 4.49 5.84
CA ALA A 12 20.09 5.62 4.96
C ALA A 12 18.78 6.37 4.62
N ALA A 13 17.70 5.63 4.32
CA ALA A 13 16.39 6.22 4.04
C ALA A 13 15.81 6.94 5.27
N ALA A 14 15.94 6.37 6.47
CA ALA A 14 15.53 7.03 7.71
C ALA A 14 16.26 8.35 7.94
N LEU A 15 17.58 8.37 7.74
CA LEU A 15 18.40 9.58 7.84
C LEU A 15 18.01 10.64 6.78
N GLY A 16 17.78 10.21 5.54
CA GLY A 16 17.32 11.11 4.46
C GLY A 16 15.97 11.75 4.78
N LEU A 17 14.98 10.96 5.21
CA LEU A 17 13.65 11.44 5.57
C LEU A 17 13.66 12.37 6.81
N SER A 18 14.54 12.14 7.78
CA SER A 18 14.68 12.99 8.96
C SER A 18 15.27 14.37 8.61
N ARG A 19 16.21 14.43 7.67
CA ARG A 19 16.84 15.68 7.22
C ARG A 19 15.94 16.49 6.28
N GLY A 20 15.24 15.85 5.35
CA GLY A 20 14.33 16.50 4.41
C GLY A 20 13.12 17.17 5.06
N ALA A 21 12.75 16.77 6.27
CA ALA A 21 11.64 17.36 7.00
C ALA A 21 11.85 18.81 7.46
N ARG A 22 13.08 19.32 7.39
CA ARG A 22 13.43 20.65 7.90
C ARG A 22 13.35 21.77 6.86
N THR A 23 13.12 21.46 5.59
CA THR A 23 13.36 22.42 4.48
C THR A 23 12.14 22.79 3.63
N GLY A 24 10.92 22.31 3.89
CA GLY A 24 9.79 22.53 2.97
C GLY A 24 8.49 22.97 3.62
N ASN A 25 7.81 23.94 2.98
CA ASN A 25 6.47 24.42 3.38
C ASN A 25 5.35 23.39 3.13
N ASN A 26 5.60 22.32 2.37
CA ASN A 26 4.63 21.24 2.10
C ASN A 26 4.91 20.03 2.99
N THR A 27 4.19 19.93 4.10
CA THR A 27 4.40 18.88 5.12
C THR A 27 3.76 17.53 4.79
N ARG A 28 2.96 17.41 3.72
CA ARG A 28 2.15 16.22 3.42
C ARG A 28 2.94 15.11 2.75
N THR A 29 3.59 15.39 1.63
CA THR A 29 4.41 14.39 0.93
C THR A 29 5.50 13.79 1.82
N PRO A 30 6.26 14.60 2.61
CA PRO A 30 7.20 14.04 3.57
C PRO A 30 6.55 13.17 4.66
N ARG A 31 5.33 13.51 5.11
CA ARG A 31 4.59 12.70 6.07
C ARG A 31 4.22 11.34 5.47
N ASP A 32 3.62 11.33 4.28
CA ASP A 32 3.17 10.10 3.61
C ASP A 32 4.36 9.21 3.23
N LEU A 33 5.50 9.80 2.82
CA LEU A 33 6.75 9.06 2.60
C LEU A 33 7.27 8.39 3.89
N ARG A 34 7.15 9.05 5.06
CA ARG A 34 7.51 8.43 6.34
C ARG A 34 6.56 7.28 6.69
N MET A 35 5.27 7.42 6.40
CA MET A 35 4.30 6.34 6.59
C MET A 35 4.60 5.15 5.67
N ALA A 36 4.91 5.39 4.39
CA ALA A 36 5.37 4.35 3.47
C ALA A 36 6.64 3.66 3.98
N PHE A 37 7.60 4.44 4.49
CA PHE A 37 8.82 3.90 5.07
C PHE A 37 8.54 3.06 6.33
N ALA A 38 7.66 3.50 7.21
CA ALA A 38 7.22 2.70 8.35
C ALA A 38 6.57 1.39 7.90
N GLY A 39 5.72 1.43 6.85
CA GLY A 39 5.15 0.24 6.22
C GLY A 39 6.23 -0.72 5.70
N LEU A 40 7.27 -0.20 5.04
CA LEU A 40 8.42 -1.00 4.60
C LEU A 40 9.15 -1.67 5.77
N VAL A 41 9.36 -0.96 6.87
CA VAL A 41 10.01 -1.52 8.07
C VAL A 41 9.19 -2.68 8.64
N VAL A 42 7.87 -2.51 8.75
CA VAL A 42 6.96 -3.58 9.21
C VAL A 42 7.00 -4.77 8.25
N THR A 43 6.93 -4.53 6.94
CA THR A 43 7.04 -5.56 5.90
C THR A 43 8.36 -6.33 6.03
N ALA A 44 9.48 -5.62 6.17
CA ALA A 44 10.80 -6.25 6.34
C ALA A 44 10.89 -7.08 7.62
N ALA A 45 10.34 -6.61 8.73
CA ALA A 45 10.30 -7.34 10.00
C ALA A 45 9.47 -8.63 9.89
N LEU A 46 8.27 -8.56 9.28
CA LEU A 46 7.43 -9.73 9.01
C LEU A 46 8.13 -10.71 8.06
N GLY A 47 8.76 -10.24 6.98
CA GLY A 47 9.54 -11.08 6.06
C GLY A 47 10.72 -11.75 6.74
N PHE A 48 11.43 -11.05 7.63
CA PHE A 48 12.51 -11.64 8.42
C PHE A 48 12.01 -12.72 9.39
N SER A 49 10.87 -12.49 10.05
CA SER A 49 10.25 -13.51 10.90
C SER A 49 9.86 -14.76 10.12
N LEU A 50 9.34 -14.63 8.89
CA LEU A 50 9.05 -15.76 7.99
C LEU A 50 10.32 -16.55 7.65
N VAL A 51 11.44 -15.88 7.36
CA VAL A 51 12.73 -16.54 7.12
C VAL A 51 13.17 -17.33 8.35
N LEU A 52 13.05 -16.77 9.56
CA LEU A 52 13.42 -17.48 10.81
C LEU A 52 12.54 -18.70 11.07
N VAL A 53 11.24 -18.62 10.79
CA VAL A 53 10.35 -19.79 10.87
C VAL A 53 10.79 -20.89 9.93
N LEU A 54 11.04 -20.56 8.67
CA LEU A 54 11.37 -21.54 7.63
C LEU A 54 12.77 -22.13 7.79
N THR A 55 13.72 -21.35 8.34
CA THR A 55 15.13 -21.79 8.42
C THR A 55 15.55 -22.29 9.80
N ARG A 56 14.89 -21.83 10.86
CA ARG A 56 15.25 -22.12 12.25
C ARG A 56 14.12 -22.78 13.06
N GLY A 57 12.93 -22.99 12.43
CA GLY A 57 11.78 -23.54 13.14
C GLY A 57 11.25 -22.66 14.25
N LEU A 58 11.41 -21.33 14.14
CA LEU A 58 10.91 -20.38 15.16
C LEU A 58 9.41 -20.53 15.31
N ALA A 59 8.93 -20.72 16.53
CA ALA A 59 7.50 -20.70 16.83
C ALA A 59 6.98 -19.26 16.83
N LEU A 60 5.87 -19.04 16.13
CA LEU A 60 5.17 -17.73 16.10
C LEU A 60 3.91 -17.77 16.97
N PRO A 61 3.49 -16.64 17.54
CA PRO A 61 2.26 -16.56 18.33
C PRO A 61 0.97 -16.64 17.47
N VAL A 62 1.11 -16.56 16.14
CA VAL A 62 0.01 -16.63 15.17
C VAL A 62 0.35 -17.63 14.06
N PRO A 63 -0.67 -18.21 13.37
CA PRO A 63 -0.44 -19.16 12.27
C PRO A 63 0.44 -18.56 11.15
N LEU A 64 1.28 -19.41 10.53
CA LEU A 64 2.15 -18.99 9.43
C LEU A 64 1.40 -18.31 8.27
N PRO A 65 0.23 -18.80 7.79
CA PRO A 65 -0.54 -18.11 6.75
C PRO A 65 -0.93 -16.68 7.14
N THR A 66 -1.26 -16.45 8.40
CA THR A 66 -1.58 -15.11 8.91
C THR A 66 -0.39 -14.16 8.76
N VAL A 67 0.83 -14.60 9.12
CA VAL A 67 2.03 -13.76 8.97
C VAL A 67 2.33 -13.49 7.50
N VAL A 68 2.12 -14.47 6.60
CA VAL A 68 2.26 -14.29 5.14
C VAL A 68 1.28 -13.22 4.64
N ASN A 69 0.01 -13.30 5.04
CA ASN A 69 -1.02 -12.34 4.63
C ASN A 69 -0.71 -10.93 5.16
N LEU A 70 -0.29 -10.81 6.41
CA LEU A 70 0.11 -9.53 6.99
C LEU A 70 1.36 -8.96 6.28
N HIS A 71 2.36 -9.79 5.99
CA HIS A 71 3.54 -9.38 5.22
C HIS A 71 3.16 -8.83 3.84
N ALA A 72 2.30 -9.53 3.12
CA ALA A 72 1.80 -9.07 1.82
C ALA A 72 0.97 -7.78 1.94
N GLY A 73 0.04 -7.71 2.89
CA GLY A 73 -0.80 -6.52 3.09
C GLY A 73 -0.01 -5.27 3.47
N TRP A 74 0.95 -5.38 4.40
CA TRP A 74 1.85 -4.28 4.74
C TRP A 74 2.77 -3.90 3.57
N GLY A 75 3.25 -4.90 2.81
CA GLY A 75 4.07 -4.67 1.61
C GLY A 75 3.31 -3.92 0.53
N TRP A 76 2.12 -4.37 0.17
CA TRP A 76 1.32 -3.77 -0.90
C TRP A 76 0.66 -2.45 -0.48
N MET A 77 -0.10 -2.45 0.62
CA MET A 77 -0.87 -1.28 1.03
C MET A 77 -0.06 -0.32 1.88
N GLY A 78 0.71 -0.82 2.86
CA GLY A 78 1.44 0.02 3.80
C GLY A 78 2.69 0.66 3.20
N TRP A 79 3.37 -0.03 2.31
CA TRP A 79 4.55 0.49 1.63
C TRP A 79 4.27 0.92 0.20
N ALA A 80 4.00 -0.01 -0.72
CA ALA A 80 3.98 0.29 -2.14
C ALA A 80 2.85 1.27 -2.52
N ALA A 81 1.61 1.04 -2.06
CA ALA A 81 0.48 1.92 -2.37
C ALA A 81 0.61 3.31 -1.71
N VAL A 82 1.08 3.38 -0.45
CA VAL A 82 1.29 4.68 0.22
C VAL A 82 2.43 5.46 -0.45
N LEU A 83 3.52 4.79 -0.87
CA LEU A 83 4.61 5.40 -1.63
C LEU A 83 4.13 5.93 -2.98
N LEU A 84 3.39 5.09 -3.72
CA LEU A 84 2.80 5.47 -5.00
C LEU A 84 1.86 6.67 -4.86
N ALA A 85 0.99 6.66 -3.87
CA ALA A 85 0.08 7.77 -3.59
C ALA A 85 0.83 9.06 -3.25
N ALA A 86 1.83 8.99 -2.35
CA ALA A 86 2.65 10.14 -1.97
C ALA A 86 3.36 10.79 -3.18
N ALA A 87 3.85 9.98 -4.12
CA ALA A 87 4.41 10.44 -5.38
C ALA A 87 3.31 11.02 -6.30
N SER A 88 2.18 10.34 -6.41
CA SER A 88 1.08 10.70 -7.32
C SER A 88 0.43 12.04 -6.99
N TRP A 89 0.42 12.47 -5.71
CA TRP A 89 -0.10 13.79 -5.33
C TRP A 89 0.56 14.95 -6.09
N VAL A 90 1.80 14.75 -6.54
CA VAL A 90 2.59 15.75 -7.28
C VAL A 90 2.74 15.34 -8.75
N VAL A 91 3.11 14.08 -9.00
CA VAL A 91 3.47 13.59 -10.33
C VAL A 91 2.28 13.58 -11.29
N VAL A 92 1.12 13.11 -10.85
CA VAL A 92 -0.07 13.02 -11.71
C VAL A 92 -0.55 14.41 -12.16
N PRO A 93 -0.79 15.40 -11.29
CA PRO A 93 -1.17 16.72 -11.75
C PRO A 93 -0.12 17.38 -12.66
N MET A 94 1.16 17.20 -12.36
CA MET A 94 2.24 17.87 -13.08
C MET A 94 2.47 17.25 -14.48
N PHE A 95 2.57 15.93 -14.58
CA PHE A 95 2.92 15.27 -15.84
C PHE A 95 1.69 14.89 -16.68
N GLN A 96 0.57 14.65 -16.07
CA GLN A 96 -0.66 14.28 -16.77
C GLN A 96 -1.61 15.48 -17.00
N ILE A 97 -1.22 16.68 -16.56
CA ILE A 97 -1.96 17.95 -16.72
C ILE A 97 -3.40 17.81 -16.20
N THR A 98 -3.56 17.17 -15.04
CA THR A 98 -4.84 17.02 -14.34
C THR A 98 -5.03 18.12 -13.30
N ALA A 99 -6.24 18.22 -12.76
CA ALA A 99 -6.44 18.96 -11.52
C ALA A 99 -5.69 18.28 -10.35
N ALA A 100 -5.38 19.05 -9.31
CA ALA A 100 -4.81 18.49 -8.08
C ALA A 100 -5.82 17.56 -7.38
N TYR A 101 -5.29 16.55 -6.70
CA TYR A 101 -6.13 15.69 -5.85
C TYR A 101 -6.84 16.50 -4.75
N PRO A 102 -8.08 16.12 -4.36
CA PRO A 102 -8.80 16.80 -3.30
C PRO A 102 -8.00 16.83 -2.00
N GLN A 103 -7.89 18.01 -1.37
CA GLN A 103 -7.03 18.20 -0.20
C GLN A 103 -7.38 17.27 0.97
N ARG A 104 -8.67 17.05 1.24
CA ARG A 104 -9.13 16.15 2.31
C ARG A 104 -8.69 14.71 2.03
N PHE A 105 -8.80 14.29 0.76
CA PHE A 105 -8.39 12.95 0.33
C PHE A 105 -6.89 12.72 0.57
N THR A 106 -6.02 13.60 0.08
CA THR A 106 -4.56 13.48 0.27
C THR A 106 -4.13 13.58 1.74
N THR A 107 -4.92 14.28 2.57
CA THR A 107 -4.61 14.41 4.01
C THR A 107 -4.94 13.15 4.79
N LEU A 108 -6.04 12.47 4.45
CA LEU A 108 -6.60 11.38 5.27
C LEU A 108 -6.24 10.00 4.75
N TRP A 109 -5.93 9.85 3.45
CA TRP A 109 -5.81 8.54 2.83
C TRP A 109 -4.67 7.69 3.42
N ALA A 110 -3.44 8.19 3.46
CA ALA A 110 -2.31 7.43 4.00
C ALA A 110 -2.46 7.12 5.51
N PRO A 111 -2.89 8.06 6.38
CA PRO A 111 -3.25 7.75 7.76
C PRO A 111 -4.34 6.68 7.88
N ALA A 112 -5.39 6.74 7.04
CA ALA A 112 -6.47 5.75 7.07
C ALA A 112 -5.96 4.35 6.68
N VAL A 113 -5.14 4.23 5.63
CA VAL A 113 -4.49 2.96 5.25
C VAL A 113 -3.67 2.41 6.42
N THR A 114 -2.81 3.22 7.01
CA THR A 114 -1.95 2.80 8.13
C THR A 114 -2.77 2.36 9.34
N ALA A 115 -3.79 3.14 9.73
CA ALA A 115 -4.67 2.80 10.86
C ALA A 115 -5.44 1.49 10.60
N THR A 116 -5.92 1.27 9.37
CA THR A 116 -6.63 0.05 9.00
C THR A 116 -5.69 -1.17 9.00
N LEU A 117 -4.44 -1.02 8.55
CA LEU A 117 -3.44 -2.09 8.63
C LEU A 117 -3.08 -2.44 10.07
N VAL A 118 -2.97 -1.45 10.94
CA VAL A 118 -2.76 -1.69 12.38
C VAL A 118 -3.96 -2.42 12.97
N LEU A 119 -5.18 -1.97 12.66
CA LEU A 119 -6.42 -2.64 13.10
C LEU A 119 -6.45 -4.10 12.61
N TRP A 120 -6.14 -4.35 11.35
CA TRP A 120 -6.08 -5.71 10.82
C TRP A 120 -5.04 -6.57 11.55
N THR A 121 -3.84 -6.03 11.78
CA THR A 121 -2.78 -6.76 12.52
C THR A 121 -3.22 -7.12 13.94
N LEU A 122 -3.89 -6.20 14.64
CA LEU A 122 -4.43 -6.46 15.97
C LEU A 122 -5.57 -7.47 15.93
N ALA A 123 -6.46 -7.37 14.94
CA ALA A 123 -7.57 -8.32 14.76
C ALA A 123 -7.08 -9.76 14.50
N GLU A 124 -6.01 -9.93 13.73
CA GLU A 124 -5.36 -11.22 13.52
C GLU A 124 -4.71 -11.73 14.83
N TYR A 125 -4.02 -10.86 15.57
CA TYR A 125 -3.35 -11.25 16.82
C TYR A 125 -4.34 -11.68 17.90
N PHE A 126 -5.47 -10.97 18.02
CA PHE A 126 -6.53 -11.29 19.02
C PHE A 126 -7.61 -12.24 18.49
N ALA A 127 -7.48 -12.73 17.27
CA ALA A 127 -8.44 -13.62 16.59
C ALA A 127 -9.88 -13.07 16.55
N VAL A 128 -10.03 -11.76 16.25
CA VAL A 128 -11.33 -11.08 16.14
C VAL A 128 -11.77 -11.03 14.68
N ASP A 129 -12.53 -12.06 14.24
CA ASP A 129 -12.93 -12.25 12.84
C ASP A 129 -13.69 -11.05 12.24
N THR A 130 -14.62 -10.47 12.99
CA THR A 130 -15.39 -9.30 12.53
C THR A 130 -14.50 -8.11 12.25
N ALA A 131 -13.53 -7.82 13.12
CA ALA A 131 -12.60 -6.70 12.92
C ALA A 131 -11.66 -6.97 11.74
N ARG A 132 -11.22 -8.22 11.56
CA ARG A 132 -10.44 -8.65 10.39
C ARG A 132 -11.20 -8.40 9.09
N PHE A 133 -12.45 -8.87 9.02
CA PHE A 133 -13.28 -8.67 7.83
C PHE A 133 -13.52 -7.20 7.51
N ILE A 134 -13.85 -6.37 8.51
CA ILE A 134 -14.02 -4.92 8.34
C ILE A 134 -12.73 -4.27 7.84
N ALA A 135 -11.58 -4.64 8.39
CA ALA A 135 -10.29 -4.07 7.98
C ALA A 135 -9.95 -4.41 6.52
N ILE A 136 -10.17 -5.64 6.08
CA ILE A 136 -9.93 -6.07 4.69
C ILE A 136 -10.84 -5.28 3.73
N ILE A 137 -12.13 -5.16 4.03
CA ILE A 137 -13.06 -4.37 3.21
C ILE A 137 -12.63 -2.90 3.18
N ALA A 138 -12.25 -2.33 4.33
CA ALA A 138 -11.79 -0.94 4.39
C ALA A 138 -10.53 -0.70 3.56
N LEU A 139 -9.55 -1.61 3.57
CA LEU A 139 -8.36 -1.54 2.70
C LEU A 139 -8.74 -1.60 1.21
N GLY A 140 -9.66 -2.49 0.84
CA GLY A 140 -10.18 -2.56 -0.52
C GLY A 140 -10.85 -1.26 -0.97
N LEU A 141 -11.69 -0.66 -0.11
CA LEU A 141 -12.35 0.63 -0.37
C LEU A 141 -11.34 1.78 -0.47
N LEU A 142 -10.30 1.79 0.35
CA LEU A 142 -9.23 2.79 0.28
C LEU A 142 -8.44 2.66 -1.03
N GLY A 143 -8.11 1.44 -1.46
CA GLY A 143 -7.45 1.17 -2.74
C GLY A 143 -8.33 1.58 -3.92
N ALA A 144 -9.60 1.17 -3.93
CA ALA A 144 -10.56 1.55 -4.95
C ALA A 144 -10.79 3.08 -4.99
N GLY A 145 -10.83 3.73 -3.83
CA GLY A 145 -10.95 5.18 -3.73
C GLY A 145 -9.77 5.92 -4.36
N TYR A 146 -8.54 5.43 -4.14
CA TYR A 146 -7.34 5.98 -4.77
C TYR A 146 -7.37 5.80 -6.29
N ALA A 147 -7.61 4.58 -6.76
CA ALA A 147 -7.66 4.27 -8.19
C ALA A 147 -8.79 5.04 -8.89
N GLY A 148 -9.99 5.05 -8.32
CA GLY A 148 -11.15 5.77 -8.87
C GLY A 148 -10.94 7.28 -8.92
N THR A 149 -10.36 7.88 -7.87
CA THR A 149 -10.03 9.32 -7.87
C THR A 149 -8.99 9.64 -8.93
N THR A 150 -7.97 8.80 -9.10
CA THR A 150 -6.94 8.97 -10.13
C THR A 150 -7.53 8.88 -11.53
N LEU A 151 -8.36 7.87 -11.80
CA LEU A 151 -9.04 7.71 -13.10
C LEU A 151 -9.98 8.89 -13.39
N TYR A 152 -10.71 9.37 -12.39
CA TYR A 152 -11.54 10.57 -12.53
C TYR A 152 -10.72 11.79 -12.94
N LEU A 153 -9.57 12.03 -12.28
CA LEU A 153 -8.69 13.15 -12.64
C LEU A 153 -8.11 12.98 -14.05
N GLN A 154 -7.73 11.76 -14.44
CA GLN A 154 -7.24 11.46 -15.78
C GLN A 154 -8.32 11.68 -16.87
N ALA A 155 -9.57 11.32 -16.60
CA ALA A 155 -10.69 11.54 -17.53
C ALA A 155 -10.94 13.03 -17.79
N HIS A 156 -10.56 13.91 -16.83
CA HIS A 156 -10.69 15.37 -16.95
C HIS A 156 -9.33 16.05 -17.22
N SER A 157 -8.35 15.31 -17.71
CA SER A 157 -7.03 15.85 -18.07
C SER A 157 -7.16 16.85 -19.23
N ARG A 158 -6.40 17.93 -19.15
CA ARG A 158 -6.27 18.92 -20.24
C ARG A 158 -5.24 18.53 -21.29
N ARG A 159 -4.70 17.34 -21.22
CA ARG A 159 -3.70 16.85 -22.15
C ARG A 159 -4.34 16.51 -23.50
N SER A 160 -3.79 17.05 -24.59
CA SER A 160 -4.33 16.87 -25.95
C SER A 160 -4.16 15.45 -26.50
N LYS A 161 -3.11 14.73 -26.08
CA LYS A 161 -2.85 13.35 -26.48
C LYS A 161 -2.33 12.55 -25.29
N ALA A 162 -2.90 11.36 -25.10
CA ALA A 162 -2.39 10.38 -24.14
C ALA A 162 -1.09 9.78 -24.68
N ASP A 163 -0.02 9.80 -23.88
CA ASP A 163 1.23 9.11 -24.18
C ASP A 163 1.31 7.77 -23.43
N THR A 164 2.33 6.99 -23.74
CA THR A 164 2.53 5.66 -23.14
C THR A 164 2.54 5.68 -21.59
N PRO A 165 3.25 6.60 -20.91
CA PRO A 165 3.20 6.66 -19.43
C PRO A 165 1.81 6.98 -18.88
N PHE A 166 1.04 7.84 -19.53
CA PHE A 166 -0.34 8.15 -19.15
C PHE A 166 -1.23 6.91 -19.27
N LEU A 167 -1.13 6.20 -20.40
CA LEU A 167 -1.90 4.99 -20.63
C LEU A 167 -1.51 3.88 -19.65
N ALA A 168 -0.22 3.63 -19.46
CA ALA A 168 0.27 2.61 -18.54
C ALA A 168 -0.22 2.86 -17.10
N PHE A 169 -0.19 4.12 -16.64
CA PHE A 169 -0.69 4.47 -15.31
C PHE A 169 -2.21 4.28 -15.19
N ARG A 170 -2.95 4.58 -16.26
CA ARG A 170 -4.40 4.35 -16.32
C ARG A 170 -4.74 2.86 -16.27
N GLU A 171 -4.04 2.04 -17.04
CA GLU A 171 -4.23 0.58 -17.03
C GLU A 171 -3.88 -0.01 -15.65
N ALA A 172 -2.82 0.48 -14.98
CA ALA A 172 -2.49 0.09 -13.62
C ALA A 172 -3.62 0.40 -12.62
N MET A 173 -4.34 1.53 -12.78
CA MET A 173 -5.50 1.85 -11.94
C MET A 173 -6.70 0.93 -12.22
N TYR A 174 -6.93 0.56 -13.48
CA TYR A 174 -7.96 -0.44 -13.81
C TYR A 174 -7.60 -1.83 -13.27
N ALA A 175 -6.34 -2.24 -13.37
CA ALA A 175 -5.86 -3.49 -12.80
C ALA A 175 -6.03 -3.52 -11.27
N ALA A 176 -5.71 -2.41 -10.57
CA ALA A 176 -5.94 -2.29 -9.13
C ALA A 176 -7.42 -2.42 -8.76
N LEU A 177 -8.35 -1.79 -9.52
CA LEU A 177 -9.79 -1.96 -9.30
C LEU A 177 -10.25 -3.39 -9.55
N ALA A 178 -9.76 -4.04 -10.61
CA ALA A 178 -10.03 -5.44 -10.90
C ALA A 178 -9.50 -6.35 -9.76
N GLY A 179 -8.30 -6.08 -9.24
CA GLY A 179 -7.73 -6.79 -8.10
C GLY A 179 -8.58 -6.66 -6.83
N VAL A 180 -9.09 -5.46 -6.53
CA VAL A 180 -10.05 -5.24 -5.43
C VAL A 180 -11.34 -6.02 -5.65
N LEU A 181 -11.89 -6.02 -6.87
CA LEU A 181 -13.09 -6.78 -7.19
C LEU A 181 -12.87 -8.30 -6.99
N VAL A 182 -11.76 -8.83 -7.49
CA VAL A 182 -11.37 -10.24 -7.32
C VAL A 182 -11.20 -10.57 -5.84
N LEU A 183 -10.58 -9.69 -5.06
CA LEU A 183 -10.44 -9.85 -3.62
C LEU A 183 -11.81 -9.93 -2.93
N VAL A 184 -12.75 -9.04 -3.29
CA VAL A 184 -14.12 -9.08 -2.77
C VAL A 184 -14.83 -10.38 -3.14
N ILE A 185 -14.71 -10.84 -4.40
CA ILE A 185 -15.30 -12.12 -4.83
C ILE A 185 -14.70 -13.29 -4.04
N SER A 186 -13.40 -13.26 -3.73
CA SER A 186 -12.74 -14.31 -2.96
C SER A 186 -13.28 -14.49 -1.54
N LEU A 187 -13.95 -13.46 -0.98
CA LEU A 187 -14.58 -13.58 0.35
C LEU A 187 -15.81 -14.49 0.39
N TRP A 188 -16.41 -14.78 -0.78
CA TRP A 188 -17.56 -15.68 -0.94
C TRP A 188 -17.23 -16.98 -1.66
N SER A 189 -15.95 -17.23 -1.94
CA SER A 189 -15.52 -18.43 -2.68
C SER A 189 -14.35 -19.10 -1.96
N ASP A 190 -14.50 -20.41 -1.70
CA ASP A 190 -13.46 -21.23 -1.07
C ASP A 190 -12.34 -21.62 -2.06
N ALA A 191 -12.38 -21.15 -3.30
CA ALA A 191 -11.42 -21.50 -4.32
C ALA A 191 -10.07 -20.79 -4.07
N VAL A 192 -9.02 -21.56 -3.83
CA VAL A 192 -7.67 -21.11 -3.44
C VAL A 192 -7.00 -20.18 -4.47
N TRP A 193 -7.42 -20.23 -5.74
CA TRP A 193 -6.81 -19.44 -6.81
C TRP A 193 -7.25 -17.96 -6.85
N TRP A 194 -8.36 -17.56 -6.18
CA TRP A 194 -8.81 -16.16 -6.14
C TRP A 194 -7.79 -15.19 -5.50
N PRO A 195 -7.20 -15.49 -4.34
CA PRO A 195 -6.16 -14.63 -3.76
C PRO A 195 -4.91 -14.53 -4.65
N ILE A 196 -4.57 -15.61 -5.37
CA ILE A 196 -3.44 -15.61 -6.31
C ILE A 196 -3.74 -14.67 -7.48
N LEU A 197 -4.94 -14.75 -8.07
CA LEU A 197 -5.35 -13.88 -9.15
C LEU A 197 -5.37 -12.41 -8.72
N ALA A 198 -5.88 -12.10 -7.53
CA ALA A 198 -5.83 -10.74 -6.98
C ALA A 198 -4.39 -10.22 -6.87
N GLY A 199 -3.46 -11.06 -6.38
CA GLY A 199 -2.04 -10.71 -6.27
C GLY A 199 -1.33 -10.49 -7.62
N VAL A 200 -1.82 -11.09 -8.70
CA VAL A 200 -1.28 -10.88 -10.06
C VAL A 200 -1.79 -9.57 -10.68
N LEU A 201 -2.98 -9.11 -10.29
CA LEU A 201 -3.61 -7.89 -10.83
C LEU A 201 -3.14 -6.60 -10.12
N ILE A 202 -2.60 -6.69 -8.93
CA ILE A 202 -2.09 -5.57 -8.13
C ILE A 202 -0.59 -5.41 -8.32
#